data_080800f963a6b60f9008c4bfc7ce36ff
#
_entry.id   080800f963a6b60f9008c4bfc7ce36ff
#
_cell.length_a   1.000
_cell.length_b   1.000
_cell.length_c   1.000
_cell.angle_alpha   90.00
_cell.angle_beta   90.00
_cell.angle_gamma   90.00
#
_symmetry.space_group_name_H-M   'P 1'
#
loop_
_entity.id
_entity.type
_entity.pdbx_description
1 polymer ?
#
loop_
_entity_poly.entity_id
_entity_poly.type
_entity_poly.pdbx_seq_one_letter_code
_entity_poly.pdbx_strand_id
1 'polypeptide(L)'
;MALASKKVELAACPDVSEEAKEKLSQEARPPITTVTFGAEERRVTCGGETVLFRHEKTFLHPTCIAMTVSAQDSPENIRNRCNRIRRLQFERVGESVSIDAVVLQSDGGHPERFNRASSEITVSLDLPLILHSPDIDEIKSALTISKNKKPLVWGVGDGDEKAWAELAKSENVPIVVSGSTLEAVAEKTAFFEQVGVKEIVIDPAIGARKSATVEELTIIRRMAILKNSRQLGYPVLVFANAETKAGRLAFAAAAICKYASILVLDDIEPEFILPLITLRFNLYTDPQKPIMMEPGVYEVGAPGPDAPLIVTTNFSLTYFSVKPEVEAAKVPARILLTDSEGMSVLTAWAADKFSSSSVTKALTESQLADKLSHRKVIIPGLVASLSGELEEESGWQVIVGPREASSLPKFLRTVWKG
;
A
#
# COMPACT_ATOMS: atom_id res chain seq x y z
N MET A 1 -3.36 30.08 -12.30
CA MET A 1 -2.46 28.89 -12.29
C MET A 1 -1.79 28.70 -10.93
N ALA A 2 -1.01 29.64 -10.37
CA ALA A 2 -0.34 29.46 -9.07
C ALA A 2 -1.30 29.29 -7.88
N LEU A 3 -2.44 29.97 -7.85
CA LEU A 3 -3.52 29.79 -6.86
C LEU A 3 -4.23 28.43 -7.00
N ALA A 4 -4.50 28.01 -8.23
CA ALA A 4 -5.10 26.71 -8.49
C ALA A 4 -4.18 25.52 -8.14
N SER A 5 -2.85 25.71 -8.16
CA SER A 5 -1.86 24.70 -7.79
C SER A 5 -1.47 24.70 -6.32
N LYS A 6 -2.16 25.48 -5.46
CA LYS A 6 -1.85 25.69 -4.04
C LYS A 6 -0.40 26.13 -3.75
N LYS A 7 0.30 26.66 -4.75
CA LYS A 7 1.66 27.22 -4.58
C LYS A 7 1.65 28.61 -3.92
N VAL A 8 0.47 29.27 -3.89
CA VAL A 8 0.24 30.55 -3.24
C VAL A 8 -1.11 30.42 -2.49
N GLU A 9 -1.18 30.91 -1.26
CA GLU A 9 -2.43 30.93 -0.50
C GLU A 9 -3.46 31.88 -1.14
N LEU A 10 -4.72 31.47 -1.13
CA LEU A 10 -5.84 32.26 -1.63
C LEU A 10 -5.94 33.66 -0.97
N ALA A 11 -5.48 33.75 0.29
CA ALA A 11 -5.39 35.01 1.03
C ALA A 11 -4.38 36.03 0.45
N ALA A 12 -3.47 35.59 -0.42
CA ALA A 12 -2.48 36.47 -1.04
C ALA A 12 -3.07 37.34 -2.17
N CYS A 13 -4.35 37.19 -2.51
CA CYS A 13 -5.03 38.01 -3.53
C CYS A 13 -6.20 38.76 -2.90
N PRO A 14 -6.01 40.02 -2.48
CA PRO A 14 -7.04 40.77 -1.72
C PRO A 14 -8.28 41.15 -2.57
N ASP A 15 -8.16 41.14 -3.89
CA ASP A 15 -9.23 41.57 -4.80
C ASP A 15 -10.14 40.45 -5.32
N VAL A 16 -10.01 39.23 -4.77
CA VAL A 16 -10.84 38.08 -5.18
C VAL A 16 -12.01 37.93 -4.22
N SER A 17 -13.25 38.03 -4.76
CA SER A 17 -14.46 37.81 -3.96
C SER A 17 -14.48 36.41 -3.35
N GLU A 18 -15.17 36.22 -2.20
CA GLU A 18 -15.31 34.90 -1.57
C GLU A 18 -15.91 33.87 -2.54
N GLU A 19 -16.87 34.28 -3.38
CA GLU A 19 -17.46 33.42 -4.40
C GLU A 19 -16.43 32.97 -5.47
N ALA A 20 -15.52 33.85 -5.85
CA ALA A 20 -14.44 33.50 -6.77
C ALA A 20 -13.36 32.63 -6.11
N LYS A 21 -13.08 32.83 -4.82
CA LYS A 21 -12.20 31.95 -4.03
C LYS A 21 -12.78 30.55 -3.91
N GLU A 22 -14.07 30.45 -3.71
CA GLU A 22 -14.77 29.16 -3.61
C GLU A 22 -14.75 28.41 -4.95
N LYS A 23 -15.04 29.09 -6.05
CA LYS A 23 -14.90 28.52 -7.42
C LYS A 23 -13.46 28.09 -7.75
N LEU A 24 -12.46 28.92 -7.41
CA LEU A 24 -11.06 28.56 -7.59
C LEU A 24 -10.64 27.36 -6.73
N SER A 25 -11.14 27.27 -5.50
CA SER A 25 -10.90 26.12 -4.63
C SER A 25 -11.53 24.85 -5.18
N GLN A 26 -12.74 24.94 -5.73
CA GLN A 26 -13.43 23.80 -6.37
C GLN A 26 -12.70 23.34 -7.64
N GLU A 27 -12.26 24.29 -8.49
CA GLU A 27 -11.50 23.97 -9.71
C GLU A 27 -10.08 23.43 -9.42
N ALA A 28 -9.51 23.80 -8.27
CA ALA A 28 -8.20 23.30 -7.83
C ALA A 28 -8.25 21.88 -7.22
N ARG A 29 -9.44 21.34 -6.94
CA ARG A 29 -9.59 19.97 -6.43
C ARG A 29 -9.16 18.96 -7.49
N PRO A 30 -8.45 17.89 -7.11
CA PRO A 30 -8.18 16.81 -8.04
C PRO A 30 -9.50 16.20 -8.56
N PRO A 31 -9.52 15.65 -9.79
CA PRO A 31 -10.70 14.99 -10.35
C PRO A 31 -11.29 13.91 -9.44
N ILE A 32 -10.43 13.19 -8.72
CA ILE A 32 -10.83 12.29 -7.64
C ILE A 32 -10.46 12.95 -6.31
N THR A 33 -11.46 13.23 -5.48
CA THR A 33 -11.27 13.88 -4.18
C THR A 33 -10.48 12.98 -3.23
N THR A 34 -9.60 13.57 -2.42
CA THR A 34 -8.89 12.83 -1.38
C THR A 34 -9.76 12.69 -0.14
N VAL A 35 -9.84 11.47 0.40
CA VAL A 35 -10.55 11.13 1.63
C VAL A 35 -9.62 10.42 2.59
N THR A 36 -9.76 10.71 3.88
CA THR A 36 -8.94 10.11 4.93
C THR A 36 -9.80 9.56 6.07
N PHE A 37 -9.46 8.37 6.55
CA PHE A 37 -10.05 7.79 7.75
C PHE A 37 -9.01 7.03 8.58
N GLY A 38 -9.32 6.75 9.83
CA GLY A 38 -8.36 6.18 10.78
C GLY A 38 -7.64 7.24 11.62
N ALA A 39 -7.04 6.84 12.74
CA ALA A 39 -6.20 7.68 13.58
C ALA A 39 -4.90 8.06 12.86
N GLU A 40 -4.21 9.12 13.32
CA GLU A 40 -3.04 9.66 12.64
C GLU A 40 -1.95 8.63 12.34
N GLU A 41 -1.69 7.73 13.29
CA GLU A 41 -0.64 6.71 13.17
C GLU A 41 -1.00 5.58 12.19
N ARG A 42 -2.30 5.37 11.95
CA ARG A 42 -2.86 4.30 11.08
C ARG A 42 -3.86 4.87 10.06
N ARG A 43 -3.59 6.05 9.56
CA ARG A 43 -4.46 6.73 8.61
C ARG A 43 -4.45 6.05 7.25
N VAL A 44 -5.64 5.73 6.75
CA VAL A 44 -5.85 5.38 5.34
C VAL A 44 -6.16 6.65 4.56
N THR A 45 -5.45 6.86 3.47
CA THR A 45 -5.71 7.93 2.50
C THR A 45 -6.04 7.30 1.15
N CYS A 46 -7.10 7.76 0.50
CA CYS A 46 -7.52 7.29 -0.81
C CYS A 46 -7.99 8.46 -1.69
N GLY A 47 -7.98 8.27 -3.00
CA GLY A 47 -8.29 9.33 -3.97
C GLY A 47 -7.10 10.23 -4.31
N GLY A 48 -7.38 11.40 -4.83
CA GLY A 48 -6.36 12.39 -5.25
C GLY A 48 -5.74 12.13 -6.62
N GLU A 49 -6.13 11.08 -7.31
CA GLU A 49 -5.62 10.75 -8.64
C GLU A 49 -6.10 11.74 -9.70
N THR A 50 -5.19 12.03 -10.63
CA THR A 50 -5.38 13.02 -11.70
C THR A 50 -5.30 12.42 -13.09
N VAL A 51 -4.98 11.14 -13.22
CA VAL A 51 -4.75 10.45 -14.49
C VAL A 51 -5.65 9.22 -14.65
N LEU A 52 -5.94 8.88 -15.90
CA LEU A 52 -6.76 7.70 -16.22
C LEU A 52 -5.95 6.42 -16.10
N PHE A 53 -4.71 6.43 -16.59
CA PHE A 53 -3.85 5.25 -16.60
C PHE A 53 -2.59 5.48 -15.78
N ARG A 54 -2.16 4.42 -15.07
CA ARG A 54 -0.98 4.48 -14.21
C ARG A 54 0.30 4.90 -14.95
N HIS A 55 0.47 4.53 -16.22
CA HIS A 55 1.66 4.88 -17.00
C HIS A 55 1.76 6.38 -17.34
N GLU A 56 0.67 7.13 -17.20
CA GLU A 56 0.70 8.60 -17.37
C GLU A 56 1.32 9.28 -16.15
N LYS A 57 1.13 8.70 -14.98
CA LYS A 57 1.67 9.15 -13.69
C LYS A 57 1.42 8.05 -12.64
N THR A 58 2.29 7.94 -11.65
CA THR A 58 2.07 7.01 -10.54
C THR A 58 0.76 7.32 -9.81
N PHE A 59 -0.02 6.29 -9.48
CA PHE A 59 -1.18 6.44 -8.61
C PHE A 59 -0.71 6.78 -7.20
N LEU A 60 -1.40 7.73 -6.54
CA LEU A 60 -0.92 8.34 -5.30
C LEU A 60 -1.07 7.41 -4.09
N HIS A 61 -2.20 6.71 -4.00
CA HIS A 61 -2.55 5.92 -2.82
C HIS A 61 -2.88 4.48 -3.22
N PRO A 62 -2.27 3.47 -2.55
CA PRO A 62 -2.60 2.07 -2.78
C PRO A 62 -4.05 1.77 -2.41
N THR A 63 -4.65 0.79 -3.10
CA THR A 63 -5.96 0.28 -2.73
C THR A 63 -5.94 -0.22 -1.28
N CYS A 64 -6.79 0.35 -0.42
CA CYS A 64 -7.00 -0.13 0.94
C CYS A 64 -7.67 -1.50 0.90
N ILE A 65 -7.06 -2.52 1.50
CA ILE A 65 -7.67 -3.85 1.66
C ILE A 65 -8.27 -3.94 3.05
N ALA A 66 -9.59 -4.08 3.13
CA ALA A 66 -10.36 -4.11 4.36
C ALA A 66 -11.03 -5.48 4.56
N MET A 67 -11.00 -6.00 5.78
CA MET A 67 -11.57 -7.30 6.14
C MET A 67 -12.85 -7.17 6.94
N THR A 68 -13.89 -7.94 6.61
CA THR A 68 -15.16 -7.91 7.33
C THR A 68 -15.08 -8.65 8.67
N VAL A 69 -15.81 -8.13 9.64
CA VAL A 69 -16.16 -8.78 10.92
C VAL A 69 -17.64 -8.56 11.15
N SER A 70 -18.40 -9.63 11.44
CA SER A 70 -19.84 -9.54 11.67
C SER A 70 -20.15 -9.12 13.11
N ALA A 71 -21.03 -8.15 13.28
CA ALA A 71 -21.58 -7.78 14.58
C ALA A 71 -22.51 -8.87 15.15
N GLN A 72 -22.96 -9.80 14.32
CA GLN A 72 -23.79 -10.93 14.73
C GLN A 72 -23.00 -12.03 15.45
N ASP A 73 -21.67 -12.02 15.30
CA ASP A 73 -20.80 -13.01 15.94
C ASP A 73 -20.73 -12.83 17.46
N SER A 74 -20.43 -13.92 18.17
CA SER A 74 -20.11 -13.85 19.59
C SER A 74 -18.80 -13.07 19.84
N PRO A 75 -18.61 -12.45 21.01
CA PRO A 75 -17.36 -11.76 21.34
C PRO A 75 -16.11 -12.64 21.14
N GLU A 76 -16.22 -13.93 21.42
CA GLU A 76 -15.14 -14.89 21.21
C GLU A 76 -14.82 -15.06 19.72
N ASN A 77 -15.83 -15.22 18.87
CA ASN A 77 -15.65 -15.35 17.42
C ASN A 77 -15.07 -14.07 16.81
N ILE A 78 -15.52 -12.89 17.28
CA ILE A 78 -14.95 -11.59 16.89
C ILE A 78 -13.45 -11.56 17.23
N ARG A 79 -13.06 -11.90 18.47
CA ARG A 79 -11.64 -11.94 18.86
C ARG A 79 -10.83 -12.95 18.04
N ASN A 80 -11.39 -14.12 17.79
CA ASN A 80 -10.74 -15.15 16.97
C ASN A 80 -10.53 -14.64 15.52
N ARG A 81 -11.54 -14.00 14.94
CA ARG A 81 -11.42 -13.40 13.60
C ARG A 81 -10.40 -12.27 13.58
N CYS A 82 -10.40 -11.38 14.55
CA CYS A 82 -9.40 -10.32 14.70
C CYS A 82 -7.97 -10.89 14.82
N ASN A 83 -7.78 -11.96 15.58
CA ASN A 83 -6.47 -12.63 15.69
C ASN A 83 -6.01 -13.23 14.36
N ARG A 84 -6.93 -13.77 13.55
CA ARG A 84 -6.59 -14.25 12.20
C ARG A 84 -6.22 -13.09 11.29
N ILE A 85 -6.99 -11.99 11.30
CA ILE A 85 -6.68 -10.76 10.54
C ILE A 85 -5.30 -10.22 10.90
N ARG A 86 -4.96 -10.14 12.19
CA ARG A 86 -3.64 -9.68 12.67
C ARG A 86 -2.49 -10.50 12.09
N ARG A 87 -2.69 -11.79 11.82
CA ARG A 87 -1.69 -12.69 11.24
C ARG A 87 -1.53 -12.53 9.72
N LEU A 88 -2.40 -11.78 9.05
CA LEU A 88 -2.30 -11.46 7.62
C LEU A 88 -1.26 -10.36 7.40
N GLN A 89 -0.05 -10.62 7.85
CA GLN A 89 1.12 -9.78 7.67
C GLN A 89 2.19 -10.61 6.98
N PHE A 90 2.73 -10.07 5.91
CA PHE A 90 3.68 -10.76 5.04
C PHE A 90 4.90 -9.88 4.81
N GLU A 91 6.05 -10.52 4.54
CA GLU A 91 7.25 -9.84 4.13
C GLU A 91 7.43 -10.00 2.61
N ARG A 92 7.59 -8.90 1.89
CA ARG A 92 7.84 -8.87 0.45
C ARG A 92 8.99 -7.93 0.14
N VAL A 93 10.10 -8.51 -0.34
CA VAL A 93 11.29 -7.74 -0.75
C VAL A 93 11.76 -6.77 0.35
N GLY A 94 11.70 -7.24 1.62
CA GLY A 94 12.10 -6.46 2.81
C GLY A 94 11.04 -5.49 3.34
N GLU A 95 9.91 -5.34 2.64
CA GLU A 95 8.80 -4.51 3.10
C GLU A 95 7.74 -5.38 3.81
N SER A 96 7.26 -4.88 4.95
CA SER A 96 6.12 -5.49 5.64
C SER A 96 4.83 -5.02 5.00
N VAL A 97 4.03 -5.97 4.51
CA VAL A 97 2.74 -5.70 3.86
C VAL A 97 1.62 -6.42 4.60
N SER A 98 0.51 -5.73 4.81
CA SER A 98 -0.60 -6.23 5.62
C SER A 98 -1.95 -5.72 5.14
N ILE A 99 -3.00 -6.11 5.85
CA ILE A 99 -4.35 -5.54 5.77
C ILE A 99 -4.34 -4.11 6.30
N ASP A 100 -5.18 -3.24 5.74
CA ASP A 100 -5.17 -1.80 6.02
C ASP A 100 -6.34 -1.37 6.92
N ALA A 101 -7.49 -2.06 6.88
CA ALA A 101 -8.68 -1.68 7.64
C ALA A 101 -9.58 -2.88 7.99
N VAL A 102 -10.52 -2.64 8.89
CA VAL A 102 -11.55 -3.62 9.27
C VAL A 102 -12.93 -3.02 9.05
N VAL A 103 -13.84 -3.79 8.47
CA VAL A 103 -15.26 -3.45 8.32
C VAL A 103 -16.05 -4.18 9.40
N LEU A 104 -16.64 -3.44 10.33
CA LEU A 104 -17.68 -3.99 11.20
C LEU A 104 -19.01 -3.93 10.46
N GLN A 105 -19.58 -5.10 10.18
CA GLN A 105 -20.80 -5.25 9.37
C GLN A 105 -21.97 -5.70 10.22
N SER A 106 -23.14 -5.05 10.04
CA SER A 106 -24.42 -5.42 10.63
C SER A 106 -25.55 -5.35 9.60
N ASP A 107 -26.61 -6.11 9.85
CA ASP A 107 -27.87 -6.04 9.11
C ASP A 107 -28.86 -5.05 9.75
N GLY A 108 -28.48 -4.40 10.87
CA GLY A 108 -29.26 -3.39 11.60
C GLY A 108 -30.07 -3.94 12.78
N GLY A 109 -30.65 -3.02 13.55
CA GLY A 109 -31.62 -3.31 14.62
C GLY A 109 -31.03 -3.69 15.99
N HIS A 110 -29.73 -3.65 16.19
CA HIS A 110 -29.08 -4.05 17.44
C HIS A 110 -27.94 -3.12 17.88
N PRO A 111 -28.21 -1.84 18.25
CA PRO A 111 -27.18 -0.84 18.56
C PRO A 111 -26.21 -1.26 19.67
N GLU A 112 -26.69 -1.91 20.72
CA GLU A 112 -25.83 -2.38 21.82
C GLU A 112 -24.85 -3.50 21.39
N ARG A 113 -25.32 -4.41 20.51
CA ARG A 113 -24.47 -5.47 19.96
C ARG A 113 -23.40 -4.88 19.04
N PHE A 114 -23.78 -3.96 18.17
CA PHE A 114 -22.88 -3.27 17.26
C PHE A 114 -21.82 -2.47 18.01
N ASN A 115 -22.22 -1.75 19.05
CA ASN A 115 -21.32 -1.01 19.93
C ASN A 115 -20.31 -1.95 20.62
N ARG A 116 -20.77 -3.07 21.17
CA ARG A 116 -19.90 -4.08 21.81
C ARG A 116 -18.92 -4.66 20.82
N ALA A 117 -19.38 -5.03 19.61
CA ALA A 117 -18.51 -5.55 18.56
C ALA A 117 -17.45 -4.52 18.12
N SER A 118 -17.84 -3.25 17.99
CA SER A 118 -16.91 -2.14 17.72
C SER A 118 -15.84 -2.02 18.81
N SER A 119 -16.23 -2.13 20.07
CA SER A 119 -15.30 -2.12 21.21
C SER A 119 -14.32 -3.28 21.17
N GLU A 120 -14.81 -4.51 20.96
CA GLU A 120 -13.97 -5.72 20.86
C GLU A 120 -12.94 -5.61 19.71
N ILE A 121 -13.35 -5.11 18.55
CA ILE A 121 -12.43 -4.91 17.41
C ILE A 121 -11.38 -3.86 17.77
N THR A 122 -11.80 -2.73 18.35
CA THR A 122 -10.92 -1.61 18.70
C THR A 122 -9.84 -1.99 19.71
N VAL A 123 -10.16 -2.90 20.66
CA VAL A 123 -9.21 -3.46 21.63
C VAL A 123 -8.31 -4.53 20.98
N SER A 124 -8.87 -5.31 20.04
CA SER A 124 -8.17 -6.44 19.42
C SER A 124 -7.25 -6.04 18.28
N LEU A 125 -7.56 -4.98 17.54
CA LEU A 125 -6.82 -4.56 16.35
C LEU A 125 -6.54 -3.05 16.37
N ASP A 126 -5.33 -2.69 16.03
CA ASP A 126 -4.92 -1.31 15.78
C ASP A 126 -5.00 -1.01 14.28
N LEU A 127 -6.23 -1.08 13.74
CA LEU A 127 -6.52 -0.81 12.33
C LEU A 127 -7.68 0.20 12.21
N PRO A 128 -7.70 1.02 11.16
CA PRO A 128 -8.83 1.85 10.79
C PRO A 128 -10.12 1.05 10.70
N LEU A 129 -11.21 1.64 11.21
CA LEU A 129 -12.51 1.00 11.27
C LEU A 129 -13.45 1.60 10.20
N ILE A 130 -14.15 0.72 9.50
CA ILE A 130 -15.28 1.05 8.63
C ILE A 130 -16.53 0.50 9.30
N LEU A 131 -17.48 1.36 9.62
CA LEU A 131 -18.74 1.02 10.27
C LEU A 131 -19.81 0.84 9.21
N HIS A 132 -20.22 -0.39 8.95
CA HIS A 132 -21.23 -0.73 7.94
C HIS A 132 -22.53 -1.21 8.60
N SER A 133 -23.56 -0.40 8.52
CA SER A 133 -24.92 -0.74 8.95
C SER A 133 -25.96 0.13 8.23
N PRO A 134 -27.12 -0.43 7.84
CA PRO A 134 -28.24 0.35 7.35
C PRO A 134 -28.95 1.14 8.47
N ASP A 135 -28.66 0.83 9.75
CA ASP A 135 -29.27 1.45 10.93
C ASP A 135 -28.37 2.57 11.47
N ILE A 136 -28.84 3.81 11.36
CA ILE A 136 -28.12 4.99 11.82
C ILE A 136 -27.86 4.99 13.34
N ASP A 137 -28.73 4.35 14.12
CA ASP A 137 -28.59 4.30 15.59
C ASP A 137 -27.49 3.31 16.00
N GLU A 138 -27.25 2.25 15.22
CA GLU A 138 -26.05 1.41 15.36
C GLU A 138 -24.79 2.22 15.13
N ILE A 139 -24.75 3.02 14.08
CA ILE A 139 -23.59 3.87 13.76
C ILE A 139 -23.36 4.91 14.87
N LYS A 140 -24.40 5.62 15.31
CA LYS A 140 -24.29 6.57 16.42
C LYS A 140 -23.75 5.92 17.69
N SER A 141 -24.25 4.73 18.01
CA SER A 141 -23.81 3.96 19.17
C SER A 141 -22.30 3.63 19.09
N ALA A 142 -21.81 3.15 17.95
CA ALA A 142 -20.41 2.84 17.76
C ALA A 142 -19.49 4.08 17.73
N LEU A 143 -19.98 5.21 17.21
CA LEU A 143 -19.24 6.47 17.19
C LEU A 143 -18.95 7.03 18.59
N THR A 144 -19.76 6.70 19.60
CA THR A 144 -19.46 7.07 20.99
C THR A 144 -18.12 6.56 21.49
N ILE A 145 -17.65 5.42 20.95
CA ILE A 145 -16.38 4.79 21.32
C ILE A 145 -15.29 5.10 20.29
N SER A 146 -15.62 5.12 19.01
CA SER A 146 -14.65 5.17 17.91
C SER A 146 -14.46 6.55 17.28
N LYS A 147 -15.19 7.57 17.71
CA LYS A 147 -15.13 8.93 17.13
C LYS A 147 -13.70 9.47 16.98
N ASN A 148 -12.91 9.37 18.04
CA ASN A 148 -11.53 9.85 18.05
C ASN A 148 -10.60 9.10 17.06
N LYS A 149 -11.05 7.95 16.53
CA LYS A 149 -10.37 7.16 15.52
C LYS A 149 -10.81 7.50 14.09
N LYS A 150 -11.69 8.48 13.91
CA LYS A 150 -12.22 8.92 12.61
C LYS A 150 -12.61 7.74 11.70
N PRO A 151 -13.59 6.90 12.07
CA PRO A 151 -13.98 5.76 11.24
C PRO A 151 -14.68 6.23 9.96
N LEU A 152 -14.61 5.40 8.90
CA LEU A 152 -15.42 5.58 7.70
C LEU A 152 -16.82 5.00 7.96
N VAL A 153 -17.87 5.79 7.75
CA VAL A 153 -19.26 5.35 7.92
C VAL A 153 -19.82 4.87 6.59
N TRP A 154 -20.40 3.67 6.57
CA TRP A 154 -21.01 3.06 5.39
C TRP A 154 -22.41 2.54 5.71
N GLY A 155 -23.42 3.29 5.31
CA GLY A 155 -24.80 2.93 5.63
C GLY A 155 -25.85 3.69 4.84
N VAL A 156 -25.44 4.64 3.99
CA VAL A 156 -26.38 5.47 3.24
C VAL A 156 -27.04 4.62 2.14
N GLY A 157 -28.24 4.16 2.45
CA GLY A 157 -29.16 3.57 1.49
C GLY A 157 -30.10 4.59 0.87
N ASP A 158 -31.23 4.13 0.31
CA ASP A 158 -32.29 5.00 -0.19
C ASP A 158 -33.19 5.45 0.96
N GLY A 159 -33.40 6.77 1.13
CA GLY A 159 -34.51 7.31 1.90
C GLY A 159 -34.18 8.22 3.11
N ASP A 160 -32.94 8.26 3.62
CA ASP A 160 -32.62 9.04 4.83
C ASP A 160 -31.35 9.90 4.70
N GLU A 161 -31.09 10.41 3.49
CA GLU A 161 -29.88 11.17 3.16
C GLU A 161 -29.62 12.34 4.11
N LYS A 162 -30.69 13.01 4.59
CA LYS A 162 -30.57 14.16 5.53
C LYS A 162 -29.98 13.74 6.86
N ALA A 163 -30.50 12.67 7.46
CA ALA A 163 -30.03 12.18 8.75
C ALA A 163 -28.56 11.71 8.67
N TRP A 164 -28.18 11.03 7.60
CA TRP A 164 -26.81 10.61 7.35
C TRP A 164 -25.86 11.80 7.11
N ALA A 165 -26.31 12.83 6.38
CA ALA A 165 -25.52 14.05 6.17
C ALA A 165 -25.30 14.83 7.46
N GLU A 166 -26.33 14.95 8.30
CA GLU A 166 -26.23 15.56 9.62
C GLU A 166 -25.26 14.80 10.52
N LEU A 167 -25.35 13.47 10.55
CA LEU A 167 -24.42 12.62 11.29
C LEU A 167 -22.97 12.83 10.83
N ALA A 168 -22.70 12.73 9.52
CA ALA A 168 -21.36 12.90 8.97
C ALA A 168 -20.75 14.26 9.32
N LYS A 169 -21.56 15.33 9.32
CA LYS A 169 -21.14 16.69 9.68
C LYS A 169 -20.90 16.85 11.17
N SER A 170 -21.87 16.44 12.00
CA SER A 170 -21.79 16.62 13.45
C SER A 170 -20.64 15.82 14.06
N GLU A 171 -20.38 14.61 13.55
CA GLU A 171 -19.31 13.74 14.01
C GLU A 171 -17.98 13.95 13.27
N ASN A 172 -17.98 14.74 12.19
CA ASN A 172 -16.81 15.01 11.33
C ASN A 172 -16.14 13.72 10.84
N VAL A 173 -16.94 12.80 10.31
CA VAL A 173 -16.50 11.50 9.79
C VAL A 173 -16.75 11.38 8.29
N PRO A 174 -15.88 10.69 7.52
CA PRO A 174 -16.13 10.38 6.14
C PRO A 174 -17.27 9.38 5.98
N ILE A 175 -17.97 9.45 4.84
CA ILE A 175 -19.18 8.67 4.60
C ILE A 175 -19.16 8.00 3.23
N VAL A 176 -19.67 6.77 3.16
CA VAL A 176 -19.86 6.03 1.89
C VAL A 176 -21.29 6.27 1.43
N VAL A 177 -21.42 6.71 0.19
CA VAL A 177 -22.69 6.95 -0.49
C VAL A 177 -22.94 5.87 -1.52
N SER A 178 -24.06 5.17 -1.38
CA SER A 178 -24.52 4.12 -2.30
C SER A 178 -25.79 4.55 -3.04
N GLY A 179 -26.10 3.93 -4.16
CA GLY A 179 -27.35 4.18 -4.90
C GLY A 179 -27.73 3.03 -5.81
N SER A 180 -29.00 3.04 -6.25
CA SER A 180 -29.53 2.00 -7.14
C SER A 180 -29.00 2.09 -8.58
N THR A 181 -28.48 3.24 -8.98
CA THR A 181 -27.84 3.52 -10.28
C THR A 181 -26.66 4.48 -10.12
N LEU A 182 -25.81 4.63 -11.12
CA LEU A 182 -24.74 5.64 -11.08
C LEU A 182 -25.28 7.07 -11.05
N GLU A 183 -26.43 7.31 -11.68
CA GLU A 183 -27.14 8.58 -11.63
C GLU A 183 -27.62 8.88 -10.21
N ALA A 184 -28.22 7.90 -9.52
CA ALA A 184 -28.65 8.04 -8.13
C ALA A 184 -27.44 8.31 -7.19
N VAL A 185 -26.32 7.65 -7.42
CA VAL A 185 -25.06 7.94 -6.69
C VAL A 185 -24.63 9.38 -6.94
N ALA A 186 -24.65 9.86 -8.19
CA ALA A 186 -24.25 11.21 -8.55
C ALA A 186 -25.20 12.27 -7.93
N GLU A 187 -26.51 12.04 -7.91
CA GLU A 187 -27.49 12.91 -7.28
C GLU A 187 -27.28 13.02 -5.76
N LYS A 188 -27.06 11.86 -5.11
CA LYS A 188 -26.80 11.82 -3.67
C LYS A 188 -25.49 12.52 -3.31
N THR A 189 -24.42 12.25 -4.03
CA THR A 189 -23.14 12.93 -3.77
C THR A 189 -23.25 14.44 -3.94
N ALA A 190 -23.99 14.92 -4.94
CA ALA A 190 -24.28 16.35 -5.11
C ALA A 190 -25.05 16.91 -3.91
N PHE A 191 -26.05 16.18 -3.40
CA PHE A 191 -26.77 16.57 -2.20
C PHE A 191 -25.86 16.65 -0.95
N PHE A 192 -25.03 15.61 -0.71
CA PHE A 192 -24.10 15.58 0.43
C PHE A 192 -23.08 16.73 0.35
N GLU A 193 -22.58 17.02 -0.85
CA GLU A 193 -21.65 18.14 -1.08
C GLU A 193 -22.34 19.49 -0.82
N GLN A 194 -23.56 19.69 -1.31
CA GLN A 194 -24.34 20.90 -1.12
C GLN A 194 -24.61 21.19 0.36
N VAL A 195 -24.88 20.16 1.16
CA VAL A 195 -25.08 20.32 2.63
C VAL A 195 -23.76 20.38 3.39
N GLY A 196 -22.62 20.34 2.72
CA GLY A 196 -21.29 20.61 3.30
C GLY A 196 -20.54 19.40 3.81
N VAL A 197 -20.92 18.18 3.42
CA VAL A 197 -20.11 16.96 3.65
C VAL A 197 -18.95 16.94 2.66
N LYS A 198 -17.71 16.85 3.14
CA LYS A 198 -16.50 16.99 2.32
C LYS A 198 -15.82 15.67 1.97
N GLU A 199 -15.88 14.71 2.87
CA GLU A 199 -15.19 13.43 2.75
C GLU A 199 -16.20 12.34 2.38
N ILE A 200 -16.36 12.14 1.08
CA ILE A 200 -17.30 11.17 0.50
C ILE A 200 -16.52 10.09 -0.21
N VAL A 201 -16.92 8.84 0.00
CA VAL A 201 -16.53 7.65 -0.76
C VAL A 201 -17.79 7.15 -1.46
N ILE A 202 -17.69 6.61 -2.67
CA ILE A 202 -18.85 6.05 -3.37
C ILE A 202 -18.79 4.54 -3.43
N ASP A 203 -19.93 3.91 -3.22
CA ASP A 203 -20.13 2.48 -3.45
C ASP A 203 -21.04 2.30 -4.68
N PRO A 204 -20.48 1.83 -5.81
CA PRO A 204 -21.23 1.67 -7.05
C PRO A 204 -21.94 0.32 -7.16
N ALA A 205 -22.21 -0.36 -6.04
CA ALA A 205 -22.99 -1.59 -6.04
C ALA A 205 -24.46 -1.27 -6.40
N ILE A 206 -24.83 -1.48 -7.66
CA ILE A 206 -26.11 -1.06 -8.23
C ILE A 206 -27.18 -2.14 -8.09
N GLY A 207 -28.35 -1.76 -7.63
CA GLY A 207 -29.52 -2.62 -7.48
C GLY A 207 -29.34 -3.70 -6.41
N ALA A 208 -29.86 -4.91 -6.65
CA ALA A 208 -29.74 -6.05 -5.74
C ALA A 208 -28.36 -6.69 -5.71
N ARG A 209 -27.41 -6.20 -6.50
CA ARG A 209 -26.03 -6.70 -6.51
C ARG A 209 -25.29 -6.20 -5.27
N LYS A 210 -24.57 -7.12 -4.63
CA LYS A 210 -23.72 -6.80 -3.47
C LYS A 210 -22.32 -6.31 -3.87
N SER A 211 -22.03 -6.15 -5.17
CA SER A 211 -20.73 -5.73 -5.69
C SER A 211 -20.87 -4.96 -6.99
N ALA A 212 -19.99 -3.97 -7.17
CA ALA A 212 -19.79 -3.29 -8.45
C ALA A 212 -19.24 -4.24 -9.53
N THR A 213 -19.33 -3.82 -10.78
CA THR A 213 -18.61 -4.45 -11.89
C THR A 213 -17.32 -3.69 -12.23
N VAL A 214 -16.37 -4.36 -12.87
CA VAL A 214 -15.16 -3.72 -13.39
C VAL A 214 -15.50 -2.63 -14.43
N GLU A 215 -16.58 -2.80 -15.15
CA GLU A 215 -17.07 -1.82 -16.13
C GLU A 215 -17.52 -0.55 -15.42
N GLU A 216 -18.31 -0.65 -14.36
CA GLU A 216 -18.73 0.51 -13.55
C GLU A 216 -17.55 1.28 -12.96
N LEU A 217 -16.54 0.59 -12.43
CA LEU A 217 -15.31 1.23 -11.96
C LEU A 217 -14.62 2.03 -13.08
N THR A 218 -14.58 1.44 -14.28
CA THR A 218 -13.99 2.10 -15.45
C THR A 218 -14.81 3.31 -15.91
N ILE A 219 -16.15 3.20 -15.91
CA ILE A 219 -17.06 4.30 -16.26
C ILE A 219 -16.89 5.45 -15.28
N ILE A 220 -16.95 5.20 -13.97
CA ILE A 220 -16.78 6.20 -12.92
C ILE A 220 -15.45 6.93 -13.11
N ARG A 221 -14.36 6.20 -13.30
CA ARG A 221 -13.03 6.78 -13.50
C ARG A 221 -12.99 7.68 -14.74
N ARG A 222 -13.55 7.23 -15.85
CA ARG A 222 -13.61 8.01 -17.09
C ARG A 222 -14.52 9.23 -16.95
N MET A 223 -15.64 9.12 -16.27
CA MET A 223 -16.54 10.26 -16.03
C MET A 223 -15.84 11.30 -15.17
N ALA A 224 -15.16 10.91 -14.09
CA ALA A 224 -14.45 11.84 -13.23
C ALA A 224 -13.27 12.53 -13.91
N ILE A 225 -12.41 11.78 -14.64
CA ILE A 225 -11.17 12.31 -15.22
C ILE A 225 -11.41 12.98 -16.58
N LEU A 226 -12.13 12.32 -17.51
CA LEU A 226 -12.27 12.80 -18.89
C LEU A 226 -13.45 13.76 -19.07
N LYS A 227 -14.51 13.60 -18.28
CA LYS A 227 -15.72 14.42 -18.37
C LYS A 227 -15.83 15.44 -17.24
N ASN A 228 -14.86 15.45 -16.32
CA ASN A 228 -14.84 16.33 -15.14
C ASN A 228 -16.15 16.27 -14.32
N SER A 229 -16.75 15.06 -14.23
CA SER A 229 -17.94 14.83 -13.44
C SER A 229 -17.57 14.87 -11.95
N ARG A 230 -17.84 16.00 -11.30
CA ARG A 230 -17.53 16.19 -9.87
C ARG A 230 -18.32 15.26 -8.97
N GLN A 231 -19.56 14.96 -9.34
CA GLN A 231 -20.47 14.08 -8.59
C GLN A 231 -19.98 12.62 -8.52
N LEU A 232 -19.16 12.17 -9.48
CA LEU A 232 -18.51 10.86 -9.48
C LEU A 232 -17.00 10.93 -9.16
N GLY A 233 -16.48 12.12 -8.85
CA GLY A 233 -15.09 12.38 -8.55
C GLY A 233 -14.68 12.03 -7.11
N TYR A 234 -15.01 10.81 -6.65
CA TYR A 234 -14.72 10.33 -5.29
C TYR A 234 -14.02 8.98 -5.32
N PRO A 235 -13.28 8.64 -4.24
CA PRO A 235 -12.75 7.28 -4.09
C PRO A 235 -13.87 6.24 -4.14
N VAL A 236 -13.58 5.07 -4.70
CA VAL A 236 -14.56 4.00 -4.87
C VAL A 236 -14.28 2.87 -3.89
N LEU A 237 -15.29 2.49 -3.12
CA LEU A 237 -15.31 1.28 -2.31
C LEU A 237 -16.02 0.16 -3.08
N VAL A 238 -15.45 -1.03 -3.04
CA VAL A 238 -16.08 -2.23 -3.61
C VAL A 238 -16.01 -3.40 -2.65
N PHE A 239 -17.06 -4.19 -2.60
CA PHE A 239 -17.09 -5.47 -1.90
C PHE A 239 -16.84 -6.60 -2.91
N ALA A 240 -15.81 -7.43 -2.67
CA ALA A 240 -15.50 -8.55 -3.56
C ALA A 240 -16.48 -9.71 -3.31
N ASN A 241 -17.53 -9.75 -4.09
CA ASN A 241 -18.56 -10.78 -4.02
C ASN A 241 -18.68 -11.54 -5.34
N ALA A 242 -18.66 -12.86 -5.28
CA ALA A 242 -18.96 -13.77 -6.38
C ALA A 242 -19.34 -15.14 -5.81
N GLU A 243 -20.01 -15.97 -6.60
CA GLU A 243 -20.47 -17.29 -6.16
C GLU A 243 -19.32 -18.23 -5.75
N THR A 244 -18.20 -18.15 -6.45
CA THR A 244 -17.04 -19.00 -6.19
C THR A 244 -15.86 -18.22 -5.56
N LYS A 245 -15.02 -18.91 -4.78
CA LYS A 245 -13.79 -18.33 -4.22
C LYS A 245 -12.86 -17.81 -5.33
N ALA A 246 -12.71 -18.55 -6.41
CA ALA A 246 -11.91 -18.13 -7.57
C ALA A 246 -12.49 -16.88 -8.25
N GLY A 247 -13.82 -16.80 -8.39
CA GLY A 247 -14.50 -15.62 -8.92
C GLY A 247 -14.29 -14.38 -8.05
N ARG A 248 -14.37 -14.53 -6.71
CA ARG A 248 -14.08 -13.43 -5.77
C ARG A 248 -12.61 -12.96 -5.88
N LEU A 249 -11.67 -13.90 -5.97
CA LEU A 249 -10.25 -13.57 -6.14
C LEU A 249 -10.00 -12.85 -7.46
N ALA A 250 -10.57 -13.34 -8.56
CA ALA A 250 -10.43 -12.72 -9.87
C ALA A 250 -11.02 -11.31 -9.91
N PHE A 251 -12.22 -11.12 -9.33
CA PHE A 251 -12.84 -9.81 -9.24
C PHE A 251 -12.00 -8.86 -8.35
N ALA A 252 -11.55 -9.33 -7.17
CA ALA A 252 -10.71 -8.53 -6.26
C ALA A 252 -9.41 -8.07 -6.95
N ALA A 253 -8.74 -8.97 -7.68
CA ALA A 253 -7.54 -8.63 -8.46
C ALA A 253 -7.86 -7.60 -9.55
N ALA A 254 -8.95 -7.79 -10.30
CA ALA A 254 -9.39 -6.84 -11.32
C ALA A 254 -9.75 -5.48 -10.72
N ALA A 255 -10.40 -5.42 -9.55
CA ALA A 255 -10.75 -4.19 -8.86
C ALA A 255 -9.50 -3.40 -8.41
N ILE A 256 -8.47 -4.08 -7.88
CA ILE A 256 -7.17 -3.44 -7.58
C ILE A 256 -6.55 -2.83 -8.84
N CYS A 257 -6.58 -3.58 -9.96
CA CYS A 257 -6.05 -3.09 -11.25
C CYS A 257 -6.92 -1.97 -11.86
N LYS A 258 -8.20 -1.89 -11.49
CA LYS A 258 -9.21 -1.03 -12.11
C LYS A 258 -9.91 -0.13 -11.10
N TYR A 259 -9.09 0.67 -10.41
CA TYR A 259 -9.53 1.89 -9.74
C TYR A 259 -10.30 1.74 -8.41
N ALA A 260 -10.38 0.56 -7.82
CA ALA A 260 -10.87 0.45 -6.45
C ALA A 260 -9.93 1.17 -5.48
N SER A 261 -10.47 2.12 -4.72
CA SER A 261 -9.73 2.82 -3.66
C SER A 261 -9.79 2.05 -2.34
N ILE A 262 -10.92 1.38 -2.09
CA ILE A 262 -11.13 0.49 -0.94
C ILE A 262 -11.72 -0.82 -1.46
N LEU A 263 -11.07 -1.93 -1.13
CA LEU A 263 -11.52 -3.28 -1.47
C LEU A 263 -11.90 -4.01 -0.18
N VAL A 264 -13.15 -4.36 -0.04
CA VAL A 264 -13.69 -5.11 1.11
C VAL A 264 -13.72 -6.60 0.77
N LEU A 265 -13.15 -7.41 1.66
CA LEU A 265 -13.02 -8.86 1.54
C LEU A 265 -13.60 -9.57 2.75
N ASP A 266 -14.18 -10.72 2.53
CA ASP A 266 -14.69 -11.62 3.57
C ASP A 266 -13.79 -12.83 3.82
N ASP A 267 -13.06 -13.28 2.81
CA ASP A 267 -12.16 -14.43 2.89
C ASP A 267 -10.83 -14.04 3.54
N ILE A 268 -10.49 -14.67 4.67
CA ILE A 268 -9.30 -14.37 5.48
C ILE A 268 -8.19 -15.42 5.35
N GLU A 269 -8.26 -16.29 4.35
CA GLU A 269 -7.23 -17.29 4.14
C GLU A 269 -5.96 -16.66 3.54
N PRO A 270 -4.77 -16.96 4.08
CA PRO A 270 -3.51 -16.37 3.58
C PRO A 270 -3.29 -16.57 2.08
N GLU A 271 -3.67 -17.74 1.55
CA GLU A 271 -3.57 -18.06 0.12
C GLU A 271 -4.51 -17.24 -0.77
N PHE A 272 -5.57 -16.65 -0.21
CA PHE A 272 -6.44 -15.70 -0.89
C PHE A 272 -5.89 -14.27 -0.84
N ILE A 273 -5.36 -13.88 0.32
CA ILE A 273 -4.95 -12.50 0.60
C ILE A 273 -3.56 -12.17 0.03
N LEU A 274 -2.60 -13.09 0.15
CA LEU A 274 -1.22 -12.86 -0.28
C LEU A 274 -1.08 -12.47 -1.76
N PRO A 275 -1.78 -13.12 -2.72
CA PRO A 275 -1.75 -12.70 -4.13
C PRO A 275 -2.26 -11.27 -4.34
N LEU A 276 -3.32 -10.87 -3.64
CA LEU A 276 -3.90 -9.53 -3.75
C LEU A 276 -2.99 -8.44 -3.19
N ILE A 277 -2.40 -8.68 -2.02
CA ILE A 277 -1.42 -7.76 -1.43
C ILE A 277 -0.18 -7.66 -2.33
N THR A 278 0.29 -8.78 -2.88
CA THR A 278 1.44 -8.80 -3.79
C THR A 278 1.14 -8.03 -5.08
N LEU A 279 -0.04 -8.23 -5.66
CA LEU A 279 -0.49 -7.49 -6.84
C LEU A 279 -0.54 -5.98 -6.56
N ARG A 280 -1.18 -5.59 -5.45
CA ARG A 280 -1.24 -4.20 -5.00
C ARG A 280 0.17 -3.61 -4.84
N PHE A 281 1.05 -4.30 -4.13
CA PHE A 281 2.42 -3.86 -3.89
C PHE A 281 3.16 -3.61 -5.21
N ASN A 282 3.12 -4.56 -6.15
CA ASN A 282 3.77 -4.41 -7.45
C ASN A 282 3.17 -3.29 -8.29
N LEU A 283 1.85 -3.11 -8.23
CA LEU A 283 1.13 -2.11 -9.02
C LEU A 283 1.45 -0.68 -8.56
N TYR A 284 1.65 -0.47 -7.26
CA TYR A 284 1.87 0.85 -6.68
C TYR A 284 3.35 1.16 -6.39
N THR A 285 4.26 0.20 -6.62
CA THR A 285 5.69 0.48 -6.63
C THR A 285 6.06 1.32 -7.85
N ASP A 286 6.77 2.43 -7.64
CA ASP A 286 7.23 3.29 -8.72
C ASP A 286 8.33 2.56 -9.52
N PRO A 287 8.11 2.27 -10.82
CA PRO A 287 9.13 1.59 -11.62
C PRO A 287 10.38 2.45 -11.86
N GLN A 288 10.28 3.77 -11.66
CA GLN A 288 11.42 4.69 -11.76
C GLN A 288 12.20 4.82 -10.45
N LYS A 289 11.63 4.31 -9.35
CA LYS A 289 12.27 4.26 -8.04
C LYS A 289 12.23 2.83 -7.53
N PRO A 290 13.14 1.97 -8.01
CA PRO A 290 13.15 0.58 -7.58
C PRO A 290 13.34 0.49 -6.06
N ILE A 291 12.70 -0.49 -5.44
CA ILE A 291 12.88 -0.77 -4.02
C ILE A 291 14.35 -1.13 -3.80
N MET A 292 15.01 -0.40 -2.92
CA MET A 292 16.42 -0.58 -2.63
C MET A 292 16.66 -0.73 -1.13
N MET A 293 17.70 -1.50 -0.83
CA MET A 293 18.25 -1.58 0.52
C MET A 293 19.19 -0.39 0.76
N GLU A 294 19.34 -0.01 2.02
CA GLU A 294 20.40 0.95 2.36
C GLU A 294 21.78 0.35 2.01
N PRO A 295 22.67 1.12 1.39
CA PRO A 295 24.04 0.67 1.16
C PRO A 295 24.76 0.38 2.50
N GLY A 296 25.57 -0.68 2.52
CA GLY A 296 26.28 -1.05 3.76
C GLY A 296 26.52 -2.54 3.90
N VAL A 297 26.95 -2.96 5.08
CA VAL A 297 27.32 -4.33 5.41
C VAL A 297 26.18 -5.04 6.11
N TYR A 298 25.76 -6.17 5.56
CA TYR A 298 24.73 -7.05 6.11
C TYR A 298 25.35 -8.38 6.51
N GLU A 299 25.16 -8.78 7.76
CA GLU A 299 25.67 -10.03 8.28
C GLU A 299 24.64 -11.15 8.14
N VAL A 300 25.09 -12.31 7.66
CA VAL A 300 24.29 -13.51 7.55
C VAL A 300 24.91 -14.57 8.45
N GLY A 301 24.15 -15.03 9.42
CA GLY A 301 24.64 -15.86 10.52
C GLY A 301 25.49 -15.03 11.51
N ALA A 302 26.52 -15.64 12.06
CA ALA A 302 27.48 -14.97 12.96
C ALA A 302 28.87 -14.99 12.31
N PRO A 303 29.18 -14.10 11.35
CA PRO A 303 30.42 -14.14 10.59
C PRO A 303 31.63 -13.71 11.44
N GLY A 304 32.64 -14.61 11.54
CA GLY A 304 33.94 -14.31 12.13
C GLY A 304 34.85 -13.48 11.20
N PRO A 305 36.08 -13.21 11.64
CA PRO A 305 37.07 -12.46 10.82
C PRO A 305 37.44 -13.15 9.48
N ASP A 306 37.34 -14.47 9.43
CA ASP A 306 37.68 -15.28 8.22
C ASP A 306 36.47 -15.50 7.30
N ALA A 307 35.30 -14.91 7.62
CA ALA A 307 34.07 -15.10 6.87
C ALA A 307 34.13 -14.45 5.49
N PRO A 308 33.56 -15.08 4.45
CA PRO A 308 33.52 -14.50 3.12
C PRO A 308 32.83 -13.16 3.06
N LEU A 309 33.37 -12.27 2.24
CA LEU A 309 32.78 -10.99 1.90
C LEU A 309 32.25 -11.06 0.48
N ILE A 310 30.95 -10.90 0.31
CA ILE A 310 30.26 -10.88 -0.98
C ILE A 310 29.85 -9.43 -1.23
N VAL A 311 30.18 -8.87 -2.39
CA VAL A 311 29.70 -7.55 -2.79
C VAL A 311 28.63 -7.67 -3.87
N THR A 312 27.61 -6.86 -3.80
CA THR A 312 26.54 -6.77 -4.81
C THR A 312 25.86 -5.41 -4.76
N THR A 313 24.87 -5.19 -5.60
CA THR A 313 24.10 -3.95 -5.68
C THR A 313 23.08 -3.85 -4.55
N ASN A 314 22.65 -2.64 -4.22
CA ASN A 314 21.60 -2.40 -3.23
C ASN A 314 20.17 -2.59 -3.77
N PHE A 315 20.00 -3.17 -4.94
CA PHE A 315 18.67 -3.57 -5.43
C PHE A 315 18.06 -4.64 -4.52
N SER A 316 16.90 -4.36 -3.94
CA SER A 316 16.28 -5.25 -2.95
C SER A 316 16.10 -6.68 -3.48
N LEU A 317 15.65 -6.86 -4.73
CA LEU A 317 15.51 -8.21 -5.32
C LEU A 317 16.84 -8.95 -5.39
N THR A 318 17.95 -8.25 -5.68
CA THR A 318 19.28 -8.88 -5.67
C THR A 318 19.66 -9.34 -4.28
N TYR A 319 19.49 -8.48 -3.26
CA TYR A 319 19.79 -8.83 -1.87
C TYR A 319 18.93 -10.02 -1.39
N PHE A 320 17.61 -9.97 -1.61
CA PHE A 320 16.70 -11.04 -1.20
C PHE A 320 16.79 -12.31 -2.06
N SER A 321 17.53 -12.27 -3.17
CA SER A 321 17.92 -13.48 -3.91
C SER A 321 19.23 -14.06 -3.37
N VAL A 322 20.17 -13.22 -2.94
CA VAL A 322 21.50 -13.65 -2.45
C VAL A 322 21.44 -14.13 -1.00
N LYS A 323 20.77 -13.39 -0.10
CA LYS A 323 20.75 -13.69 1.33
C LYS A 323 20.26 -15.11 1.66
N PRO A 324 19.11 -15.61 1.13
CA PRO A 324 18.65 -16.97 1.41
C PRO A 324 19.61 -18.05 0.92
N GLU A 325 20.31 -17.81 -0.19
CA GLU A 325 21.29 -18.75 -0.72
C GLU A 325 22.56 -18.80 0.15
N VAL A 326 22.96 -17.67 0.72
CA VAL A 326 24.04 -17.63 1.71
C VAL A 326 23.61 -18.37 2.99
N GLU A 327 22.39 -18.18 3.46
CA GLU A 327 21.82 -18.93 4.60
C GLU A 327 21.79 -20.45 4.32
N ALA A 328 21.40 -20.87 3.11
CA ALA A 328 21.37 -22.25 2.67
C ALA A 328 22.79 -22.87 2.56
N ALA A 329 23.82 -22.06 2.36
CA ALA A 329 25.21 -22.52 2.39
C ALA A 329 25.63 -22.98 3.79
N LYS A 330 25.00 -22.50 4.86
CA LYS A 330 25.41 -22.66 6.27
C LYS A 330 26.84 -22.19 6.54
N VAL A 331 27.32 -21.26 5.74
CA VAL A 331 28.60 -20.56 5.88
C VAL A 331 28.27 -19.13 6.26
N PRO A 332 28.54 -18.70 7.50
CA PRO A 332 28.33 -17.29 7.88
C PRO A 332 29.14 -16.36 6.95
N ALA A 333 28.52 -15.28 6.49
CA ALA A 333 29.12 -14.38 5.52
C ALA A 333 28.69 -12.94 5.72
N ARG A 334 29.44 -12.01 5.12
CA ARG A 334 29.05 -10.60 5.02
C ARG A 334 28.69 -10.29 3.58
N ILE A 335 27.59 -9.54 3.41
CA ILE A 335 27.14 -9.01 2.12
C ILE A 335 27.31 -7.49 2.19
N LEU A 336 28.18 -6.96 1.34
CA LEU A 336 28.36 -5.51 1.16
C LEU A 336 27.50 -5.05 -0.01
N LEU A 337 26.57 -4.17 0.26
CA LEU A 337 25.71 -3.53 -0.73
C LEU A 337 26.29 -2.19 -1.15
N THR A 338 26.61 -2.04 -2.44
CA THR A 338 27.04 -0.76 -3.02
C THR A 338 25.82 0.10 -3.36
N ASP A 339 25.94 1.41 -3.27
CA ASP A 339 24.92 2.32 -3.80
C ASP A 339 24.93 2.26 -5.34
N SER A 340 23.94 1.59 -5.88
CA SER A 340 23.70 1.44 -7.32
C SER A 340 22.35 2.04 -7.75
N GLU A 341 21.79 2.95 -6.91
CA GLU A 341 20.47 3.54 -7.15
C GLU A 341 19.37 2.48 -7.33
N GLY A 342 19.49 1.35 -6.62
CA GLY A 342 18.54 0.24 -6.70
C GLY A 342 18.52 -0.51 -8.02
N MET A 343 19.58 -0.44 -8.83
CA MET A 343 19.67 -1.18 -10.08
C MET A 343 20.19 -2.60 -9.88
N SER A 344 19.75 -3.52 -10.74
CA SER A 344 20.31 -4.88 -10.79
C SER A 344 21.79 -4.88 -11.24
N VAL A 345 22.53 -5.94 -10.94
CA VAL A 345 23.97 -6.03 -11.22
C VAL A 345 24.34 -5.63 -12.64
N LEU A 346 23.70 -6.21 -13.66
CA LEU A 346 24.00 -5.89 -15.06
C LEU A 346 23.58 -4.48 -15.46
N THR A 347 22.44 -4.02 -14.96
CA THR A 347 21.95 -2.67 -15.26
C THR A 347 22.85 -1.62 -14.61
N ALA A 348 23.24 -1.84 -13.35
CA ALA A 348 24.14 -0.95 -12.63
C ALA A 348 25.54 -0.92 -13.27
N TRP A 349 26.05 -2.07 -13.71
CA TRP A 349 27.32 -2.16 -14.43
C TRP A 349 27.26 -1.39 -15.77
N ALA A 350 26.21 -1.61 -16.56
CA ALA A 350 26.03 -0.89 -17.83
C ALA A 350 25.84 0.63 -17.66
N ALA A 351 25.33 1.06 -16.51
CA ALA A 351 25.14 2.47 -16.15
C ALA A 351 26.33 3.07 -15.36
N ASP A 352 27.44 2.35 -15.23
CA ASP A 352 28.62 2.73 -14.44
C ASP A 352 28.35 3.01 -12.96
N LYS A 353 27.26 2.43 -12.43
CA LYS A 353 26.91 2.51 -10.99
C LYS A 353 27.42 1.33 -10.16
N PHE A 354 27.87 0.27 -10.82
CA PHE A 354 28.59 -0.87 -10.25
C PHE A 354 29.89 -1.07 -11.00
N SER A 355 30.91 -0.33 -10.62
CA SER A 355 32.24 -0.27 -11.23
C SER A 355 33.33 -0.59 -10.20
N SER A 356 34.59 -0.73 -10.63
CA SER A 356 35.73 -0.87 -9.72
C SER A 356 35.80 0.23 -8.69
N SER A 357 35.60 1.48 -9.10
CA SER A 357 35.66 2.64 -8.20
C SER A 357 34.50 2.67 -7.20
N SER A 358 33.27 2.32 -7.61
CA SER A 358 32.12 2.28 -6.70
C SER A 358 32.27 1.17 -5.63
N VAL A 359 32.79 0.01 -6.03
CA VAL A 359 33.06 -1.10 -5.10
C VAL A 359 34.23 -0.76 -4.16
N THR A 360 35.33 -0.18 -4.67
CA THR A 360 36.47 0.27 -3.87
C THR A 360 36.06 1.30 -2.82
N LYS A 361 35.21 2.26 -3.23
CA LYS A 361 34.64 3.24 -2.30
C LYS A 361 33.85 2.55 -1.17
N ALA A 362 32.94 1.64 -1.54
CA ALA A 362 32.11 0.91 -0.56
C ALA A 362 32.99 0.04 0.39
N LEU A 363 34.03 -0.62 -0.12
CA LEU A 363 34.99 -1.36 0.69
C LEU A 363 35.70 -0.46 1.70
N THR A 364 36.10 0.74 1.28
CA THR A 364 36.81 1.71 2.14
C THR A 364 35.88 2.27 3.21
N GLU A 365 34.68 2.71 2.84
CA GLU A 365 33.70 3.29 3.75
C GLU A 365 33.17 2.27 4.78
N SER A 366 33.12 0.99 4.43
CA SER A 366 32.67 -0.08 5.32
C SER A 366 33.62 -0.43 6.46
N GLN A 367 34.90 0.02 6.38
CA GLN A 367 35.97 -0.31 7.34
C GLN A 367 36.13 -1.83 7.57
N LEU A 368 35.74 -2.66 6.60
CA LEU A 368 35.88 -4.11 6.69
C LEU A 368 37.33 -4.56 6.69
N ALA A 369 38.19 -3.75 6.14
CA ALA A 369 39.63 -3.98 6.17
C ALA A 369 40.18 -4.19 7.60
N ASP A 370 39.63 -3.56 8.59
CA ASP A 370 40.07 -3.68 10.00
C ASP A 370 39.36 -4.82 10.75
N LYS A 371 38.27 -5.33 10.19
CA LYS A 371 37.44 -6.37 10.81
C LYS A 371 37.69 -7.78 10.26
N LEU A 372 38.28 -7.87 9.07
CA LEU A 372 38.56 -9.14 8.39
C LEU A 372 40.04 -9.49 8.51
N SER A 373 40.35 -10.79 8.70
CA SER A 373 41.71 -11.32 8.69
C SER A 373 42.30 -11.49 7.28
N HIS A 374 41.50 -11.19 6.25
CA HIS A 374 41.84 -11.31 4.85
C HIS A 374 41.47 -10.08 4.04
N ARG A 375 41.99 -9.98 2.83
CA ARG A 375 41.68 -8.98 1.81
C ARG A 375 41.08 -9.66 0.57
N LYS A 376 40.05 -10.49 0.74
CA LYS A 376 39.38 -11.21 -0.33
C LYS A 376 37.95 -10.73 -0.45
N VAL A 377 37.46 -10.45 -1.65
CA VAL A 377 36.07 -10.06 -1.95
C VAL A 377 35.51 -10.88 -3.09
N ILE A 378 34.26 -11.33 -2.94
CA ILE A 378 33.55 -12.11 -3.96
C ILE A 378 32.62 -11.14 -4.72
N ILE A 379 32.83 -11.06 -6.06
CA ILE A 379 31.97 -10.29 -6.96
C ILE A 379 30.99 -11.20 -7.72
N PRO A 380 29.83 -10.70 -8.18
CA PRO A 380 28.94 -11.49 -9.04
C PRO A 380 29.62 -11.93 -10.34
N GLY A 381 29.45 -13.19 -10.71
CA GLY A 381 30.06 -13.73 -11.96
C GLY A 381 29.53 -13.06 -13.24
N LEU A 382 28.44 -12.31 -13.16
CA LEU A 382 27.91 -11.48 -14.26
C LEU A 382 28.84 -10.33 -14.65
N VAL A 383 29.68 -9.86 -13.73
CA VAL A 383 30.61 -8.73 -13.90
C VAL A 383 32.05 -9.15 -13.68
N ALA A 384 32.38 -10.38 -14.07
CA ALA A 384 33.75 -10.95 -13.96
C ALA A 384 34.82 -10.07 -14.62
N SER A 385 34.47 -9.28 -15.63
CA SER A 385 35.39 -8.35 -16.32
C SER A 385 35.93 -7.24 -15.40
N LEU A 386 35.30 -6.96 -14.29
CA LEU A 386 35.78 -5.94 -13.32
C LEU A 386 36.91 -6.46 -12.43
N SER A 387 37.20 -7.79 -12.41
CA SER A 387 38.08 -8.38 -11.40
C SER A 387 39.48 -7.76 -11.38
N GLY A 388 40.12 -7.61 -12.53
CA GLY A 388 41.50 -7.09 -12.61
C GLY A 388 41.58 -5.62 -12.18
N GLU A 389 40.75 -4.78 -12.73
CA GLU A 389 40.70 -3.37 -12.41
C GLU A 389 40.37 -3.14 -10.92
N LEU A 390 39.41 -3.91 -10.37
CA LEU A 390 39.06 -3.84 -8.96
C LEU A 390 40.19 -4.28 -8.03
N GLU A 391 40.96 -5.31 -8.42
CA GLU A 391 42.18 -5.72 -7.66
C GLU A 391 43.22 -4.60 -7.61
N GLU A 392 43.50 -3.97 -8.76
CA GLU A 392 44.46 -2.87 -8.84
C GLU A 392 44.03 -1.66 -8.03
N GLU A 393 42.77 -1.29 -8.10
CA GLU A 393 42.24 -0.09 -7.46
C GLU A 393 42.03 -0.26 -5.95
N SER A 394 41.51 -1.41 -5.54
CA SER A 394 41.14 -1.64 -4.11
C SER A 394 42.26 -2.26 -3.28
N GLY A 395 43.20 -2.96 -3.88
CA GLY A 395 44.18 -3.79 -3.18
C GLY A 395 43.58 -5.05 -2.55
N TRP A 396 42.34 -5.42 -2.90
CA TRP A 396 41.71 -6.66 -2.45
C TRP A 396 41.82 -7.74 -3.53
N GLN A 397 42.07 -8.98 -3.10
CA GLN A 397 41.98 -10.14 -4.01
C GLN A 397 40.52 -10.34 -4.41
N VAL A 398 40.25 -10.32 -5.71
CA VAL A 398 38.89 -10.48 -6.24
C VAL A 398 38.63 -11.92 -6.65
N ILE A 399 37.62 -12.51 -6.05
CA ILE A 399 37.17 -13.86 -6.38
C ILE A 399 35.88 -13.73 -7.19
N VAL A 400 35.90 -14.26 -8.40
CA VAL A 400 34.70 -14.25 -9.26
C VAL A 400 33.74 -15.33 -8.78
N GLY A 401 32.61 -14.91 -8.28
CA GLY A 401 31.54 -15.78 -7.84
C GLY A 401 30.71 -16.37 -8.98
N PRO A 402 29.65 -17.12 -8.66
CA PRO A 402 28.76 -17.68 -9.66
C PRO A 402 27.92 -16.60 -10.34
N ARG A 403 27.40 -16.91 -11.53
CA ARG A 403 26.49 -16.02 -12.27
C ARG A 403 25.08 -16.00 -11.66
N GLU A 404 24.64 -17.15 -11.12
CA GLU A 404 23.33 -17.34 -10.52
C GLU A 404 23.46 -17.47 -9.00
N ALA A 405 22.60 -16.76 -8.25
CA ALA A 405 22.59 -16.80 -6.79
C ALA A 405 22.38 -18.22 -6.24
N SER A 406 21.56 -19.05 -6.91
CA SER A 406 21.30 -20.44 -6.56
C SER A 406 22.56 -21.33 -6.53
N SER A 407 23.66 -20.91 -7.15
CA SER A 407 24.94 -21.61 -7.12
C SER A 407 25.85 -21.18 -5.95
N LEU A 408 25.49 -20.12 -5.20
CA LEU A 408 26.26 -19.63 -4.06
C LEU A 408 26.49 -20.69 -2.97
N PRO A 409 25.49 -21.52 -2.57
CA PRO A 409 25.69 -22.50 -1.51
C PRO A 409 26.81 -23.50 -1.82
N LYS A 410 26.85 -23.96 -3.07
CA LYS A 410 27.95 -24.88 -3.51
C LYS A 410 29.28 -24.12 -3.57
N PHE A 411 29.29 -22.94 -4.14
CA PHE A 411 30.46 -22.09 -4.27
C PHE A 411 31.13 -21.80 -2.94
N LEU A 412 30.36 -21.30 -1.95
CA LEU A 412 30.86 -20.96 -0.63
C LEU A 412 31.44 -22.18 0.11
N ARG A 413 30.83 -23.36 -0.03
CA ARG A 413 31.35 -24.59 0.59
C ARG A 413 32.58 -25.18 -0.05
N THR A 414 32.79 -24.93 -1.36
CA THR A 414 33.86 -25.61 -2.10
C THR A 414 35.03 -24.70 -2.48
N VAL A 415 34.77 -23.43 -2.75
CA VAL A 415 35.76 -22.48 -3.26
C VAL A 415 36.31 -21.59 -2.16
N TRP A 416 35.46 -21.19 -1.20
CA TRP A 416 35.93 -20.36 -0.09
C TRP A 416 36.84 -21.21 0.83
N LYS A 417 38.08 -20.80 0.92
CA LYS A 417 39.05 -21.28 1.90
C LYS A 417 39.51 -20.04 2.65
N GLY A 418 39.07 -19.88 3.91
CA GLY A 418 39.28 -18.74 4.77
C GLY A 418 40.67 -18.12 4.69
#